data_f20d454dccf0bc622f238a10235ddc10
#
_entry.id   f20d454dccf0bc622f238a10235ddc10
#
_cell.length_a   1.000
_cell.length_b   1.000
_cell.length_c   1.000
_cell.angle_alpha   90.00
_cell.angle_beta   90.00
_cell.angle_gamma   90.00
#
_symmetry.space_group_name_H-M   'P 1'
#
loop_
_entity.id
_entity.type
_entity.pdbx_description
1 polymer ?
#
loop_
_entity_poly.entity_id
_entity_poly.type
_entity_poly.pdbx_seq_one_letter_code
_entity_poly.pdbx_strand_id
1 'polypeptide(L)'
;MRLVMTLKVRDEEDVIDDNLRFHRALGVDFFIVMDNGSVDDTAEILDRYAEAGLARVLRDPSGDLRARGAEWYTRMGRMAATEHGADWVIHNDADEFWWPLVGTLKDALAPIPEPFGAVVAPRTEFVGRPDGPGSFAERLVVREARSSLQPKVAHRADPDVVVLHRGAHDVASSRSGDLWRALRPPGRAVHRSVRVEVESDGGDEDIRLVWAPVWPLRIFHFPVRSFEQFRRRTEISLQHGGFRDSGRFRRLRRHYEDDRLDELYSELTWGDEQIADGLRDGTLVRDDRIAELLPRCPDPFTGQPGGVRVEVAESDLERERAEVELDAMRLVTRTQRFSMLRLDQARERLDELHAKNDHLRLKLNRTLGRRLLKAVRRLRSRRRADEGELAEPDADSFEAPAPEE
;
A
#
# COMPACT_ATOMS: atom_id res chain seq x y z
N MET A 1 7.52 25.85 0.73
CA MET A 1 6.92 24.48 0.74
C MET A 1 7.42 23.74 1.97
N ARG A 2 6.51 23.22 2.78
CA ARG A 2 6.79 22.39 3.96
C ARG A 2 6.56 20.93 3.63
N LEU A 3 7.59 20.10 3.75
CA LEU A 3 7.58 18.67 3.46
C LEU A 3 7.58 17.88 4.77
N VAL A 4 6.55 17.09 4.99
CA VAL A 4 6.42 16.22 6.17
C VAL A 4 6.54 14.76 5.73
N MET A 5 7.31 13.98 6.47
CA MET A 5 7.42 12.55 6.25
C MET A 5 6.79 11.78 7.40
N THR A 6 6.00 10.77 7.06
CA THR A 6 5.39 9.88 8.05
C THR A 6 6.04 8.51 7.98
N LEU A 7 6.33 7.92 9.12
CA LEU A 7 6.93 6.59 9.23
C LEU A 7 6.16 5.73 10.24
N LYS A 8 6.18 4.43 10.02
CA LYS A 8 5.81 3.45 11.04
C LYS A 8 6.99 2.51 11.23
N VAL A 9 7.39 2.35 12.46
CA VAL A 9 8.62 1.65 12.83
C VAL A 9 8.38 0.64 13.94
N ARG A 10 9.22 -0.39 13.96
CA ARG A 10 9.38 -1.30 15.08
C ARG A 10 10.71 -2.03 14.98
N ASP A 11 11.55 -1.84 16.00
CA ASP A 11 12.86 -2.48 16.10
C ASP A 11 13.73 -2.26 14.85
N GLU A 12 13.99 -0.98 14.53
CA GLU A 12 14.74 -0.50 13.36
C GLU A 12 15.96 0.36 13.79
N GLU A 13 16.55 0.06 14.98
CA GLU A 13 17.70 0.79 15.55
C GLU A 13 18.89 0.90 14.59
N ASP A 14 19.06 -0.12 13.72
CA ASP A 14 20.15 -0.24 12.78
C ASP A 14 20.06 0.70 11.56
N VAL A 15 18.90 1.38 11.35
CA VAL A 15 18.67 2.17 10.15
C VAL A 15 17.90 3.47 10.39
N ILE A 16 17.16 3.60 11.50
CA ILE A 16 16.20 4.71 11.66
C ILE A 16 16.91 6.07 11.76
N ASP A 17 18.04 6.18 12.47
CA ASP A 17 18.78 7.42 12.58
C ASP A 17 19.32 7.86 11.20
N ASP A 18 19.90 6.95 10.45
CA ASP A 18 20.38 7.20 9.09
C ASP A 18 19.24 7.61 8.15
N ASN A 19 18.07 6.98 8.27
CA ASN A 19 16.89 7.31 7.47
C ASN A 19 16.41 8.74 7.73
N LEU A 20 16.24 9.11 9.00
CA LEU A 20 15.77 10.44 9.37
C LEU A 20 16.79 11.52 9.00
N ARG A 21 18.08 11.28 9.28
CA ARG A 21 19.18 12.19 8.91
C ARG A 21 19.25 12.42 7.42
N PHE A 22 19.20 11.36 6.62
CA PHE A 22 19.21 11.39 5.17
C PHE A 22 18.07 12.23 4.59
N HIS A 23 16.84 11.93 5.02
CA HIS A 23 15.66 12.62 4.49
C HIS A 23 15.61 14.09 4.92
N ARG A 24 16.07 14.41 6.14
CA ARG A 24 16.23 15.79 6.56
C ARG A 24 17.25 16.52 5.70
N ALA A 25 18.40 15.90 5.42
CA ALA A 25 19.42 16.47 4.55
C ALA A 25 18.89 16.73 3.13
N LEU A 26 17.95 15.93 2.65
CA LEU A 26 17.30 16.10 1.35
C LEU A 26 16.01 16.94 1.39
N GLY A 27 15.70 17.61 2.51
CA GLY A 27 14.68 18.66 2.56
C GLY A 27 13.39 18.31 3.30
N VAL A 28 13.29 17.18 3.99
CA VAL A 28 12.18 16.91 4.91
C VAL A 28 12.26 17.85 6.11
N ASP A 29 11.19 18.61 6.37
CA ASP A 29 11.13 19.59 7.46
C ASP A 29 10.74 18.99 8.80
N PHE A 30 9.89 17.96 8.78
CA PHE A 30 9.33 17.37 9.99
C PHE A 30 8.94 15.91 9.79
N PHE A 31 9.04 15.13 10.86
CA PHE A 31 8.68 13.73 10.87
C PHE A 31 7.48 13.46 11.79
N ILE A 32 6.57 12.57 11.37
CA ILE A 32 5.53 12.00 12.24
C ILE A 32 5.75 10.50 12.24
N VAL A 33 6.13 9.95 13.37
CA VAL A 33 6.54 8.56 13.46
C VAL A 33 5.59 7.78 14.38
N MET A 34 5.08 6.67 13.91
CA MET A 34 4.35 5.69 14.70
C MET A 34 5.32 4.59 15.13
N ASP A 35 5.69 4.61 16.40
CA ASP A 35 6.44 3.51 17.04
C ASP A 35 5.45 2.45 17.54
N ASN A 36 5.58 1.24 17.00
CA ASN A 36 4.72 0.11 17.32
C ASN A 36 5.33 -0.77 18.43
N GLY A 37 5.78 -0.14 19.51
CA GLY A 37 6.31 -0.81 20.68
C GLY A 37 7.68 -1.45 20.43
N SER A 38 8.63 -0.66 19.91
CA SER A 38 10.03 -1.06 19.80
C SER A 38 10.62 -1.42 21.16
N VAL A 39 11.48 -2.43 21.18
CA VAL A 39 12.16 -2.93 22.38
C VAL A 39 13.69 -2.80 22.30
N ASP A 40 14.20 -2.30 21.18
CA ASP A 40 15.58 -1.92 20.93
C ASP A 40 15.77 -0.40 21.10
N ASP A 41 16.90 0.15 20.67
CA ASP A 41 17.23 1.57 20.81
C ASP A 41 16.41 2.50 19.89
N THR A 42 15.52 1.96 19.04
CA THR A 42 14.65 2.75 18.16
C THR A 42 13.89 3.84 18.92
N ALA A 43 13.29 3.50 20.07
CA ALA A 43 12.50 4.44 20.85
C ALA A 43 13.35 5.61 21.39
N GLU A 44 14.58 5.34 21.85
CA GLU A 44 15.52 6.36 22.34
C GLU A 44 15.97 7.28 21.20
N ILE A 45 16.28 6.71 20.04
CA ILE A 45 16.62 7.49 18.84
C ILE A 45 15.48 8.45 18.49
N LEU A 46 14.24 7.96 18.45
CA LEU A 46 13.08 8.78 18.12
C LEU A 46 12.81 9.89 19.15
N ASP A 47 13.05 9.63 20.44
CA ASP A 47 12.89 10.62 21.49
C ASP A 47 13.85 11.80 21.32
N ARG A 48 15.10 11.55 20.92
CA ARG A 48 16.06 12.63 20.59
C ARG A 48 15.53 13.57 19.48
N TYR A 49 14.92 13.00 18.43
CA TYR A 49 14.29 13.81 17.37
C TYR A 49 13.06 14.58 17.86
N ALA A 50 12.27 13.98 18.74
CA ALA A 50 11.11 14.65 19.33
C ALA A 50 11.52 15.80 20.25
N GLU A 51 12.51 15.61 21.12
CA GLU A 51 13.07 16.63 22.01
C GLU A 51 13.69 17.80 21.25
N ALA A 52 14.31 17.54 20.10
CA ALA A 52 14.82 18.56 19.20
C ALA A 52 13.72 19.28 18.41
N GLY A 53 12.45 18.92 18.53
CA GLY A 53 11.34 19.50 17.80
C GLY A 53 11.31 19.12 16.30
N LEU A 54 12.00 18.04 15.91
CA LEU A 54 12.09 17.57 14.54
C LEU A 54 11.07 16.49 14.21
N ALA A 55 10.53 15.82 15.25
CA ALA A 55 9.56 14.76 15.07
C ALA A 55 8.40 14.85 16.08
N ARG A 56 7.26 14.29 15.68
CA ARG A 56 6.16 13.90 16.55
C ARG A 56 6.14 12.38 16.62
N VAL A 57 6.40 11.80 17.79
CA VAL A 57 6.36 10.36 18.00
C VAL A 57 5.00 9.96 18.58
N LEU A 58 4.34 9.05 17.92
CA LEU A 58 3.12 8.38 18.37
C LEU A 58 3.50 6.96 18.79
N ARG A 59 2.91 6.44 19.85
CA ARG A 59 3.21 5.09 20.35
C ARG A 59 1.97 4.24 20.37
N ASP A 60 2.06 3.04 19.79
CA ASP A 60 1.01 2.02 19.84
C ASP A 60 1.63 0.67 20.21
N PRO A 61 1.56 0.26 21.49
CA PRO A 61 2.16 -0.98 21.96
C PRO A 61 1.37 -2.23 21.56
N SER A 62 0.28 -2.11 20.79
CA SER A 62 -0.58 -3.24 20.43
C SER A 62 0.12 -4.33 19.62
N GLY A 63 1.27 -4.03 19.03
CA GLY A 63 2.03 -4.97 18.18
C GLY A 63 1.41 -5.26 16.82
N ASP A 64 0.26 -4.65 16.47
CA ASP A 64 -0.51 -4.96 15.27
C ASP A 64 -0.15 -4.04 14.08
N LEU A 65 1.14 -3.96 13.78
CA LEU A 65 1.71 -3.13 12.72
C LEU A 65 1.07 -3.41 11.36
N ARG A 66 0.65 -4.65 11.13
CA ARG A 66 0.12 -5.07 9.83
C ARG A 66 -1.36 -4.79 9.64
N ALA A 67 -2.18 -4.96 10.66
CA ALA A 67 -3.61 -4.73 10.54
C ALA A 67 -3.93 -3.23 10.50
N ARG A 68 -3.21 -2.41 11.27
CA ARG A 68 -3.49 -0.99 11.43
C ARG A 68 -2.64 -0.04 10.57
N GLY A 69 -1.75 -0.57 9.74
CA GLY A 69 -0.80 0.25 8.99
C GLY A 69 -1.44 1.34 8.10
N ALA A 70 -2.54 1.04 7.41
CA ALA A 70 -3.27 2.01 6.60
C ALA A 70 -3.97 3.08 7.46
N GLU A 71 -4.53 2.69 8.60
CA GLU A 71 -5.15 3.59 9.58
C GLU A 71 -4.12 4.57 10.16
N TRP A 72 -2.95 4.08 10.56
CA TRP A 72 -1.88 4.92 11.09
C TRP A 72 -1.35 5.92 10.05
N TYR A 73 -1.06 5.46 8.83
CA TYR A 73 -0.65 6.38 7.76
C TYR A 73 -1.74 7.42 7.45
N THR A 74 -3.00 7.02 7.43
CA THR A 74 -4.13 7.96 7.26
C THR A 74 -4.15 9.00 8.38
N ARG A 75 -4.03 8.57 9.63
CA ARG A 75 -3.99 9.47 10.79
C ARG A 75 -2.81 10.43 10.71
N MET A 76 -1.60 9.92 10.47
CA MET A 76 -0.40 10.75 10.38
C MET A 76 -0.43 11.70 9.18
N GLY A 77 -0.97 11.28 8.03
CA GLY A 77 -1.16 12.14 6.86
C GLY A 77 -2.11 13.31 7.15
N ARG A 78 -3.21 13.06 7.85
CA ARG A 78 -4.15 14.10 8.30
C ARG A 78 -3.52 15.05 9.32
N MET A 79 -2.77 14.52 10.29
CA MET A 79 -2.02 15.33 11.25
C MET A 79 -0.99 16.22 10.54
N ALA A 80 -0.29 15.72 9.54
CA ALA A 80 0.64 16.52 8.74
C ALA A 80 -0.05 17.75 8.13
N ALA A 81 -1.26 17.58 7.61
CA ALA A 81 -2.04 18.67 7.02
C ALA A 81 -2.59 19.63 8.07
N THR A 82 -3.17 19.13 9.18
CA THR A 82 -3.96 19.93 10.12
C THR A 82 -3.15 20.51 11.28
N GLU A 83 -2.10 19.82 11.72
CA GLU A 83 -1.33 20.19 12.91
C GLU A 83 0.08 20.71 12.56
N HIS A 84 0.64 20.29 11.41
CA HIS A 84 2.01 20.61 11.05
C HIS A 84 2.15 21.47 9.79
N GLY A 85 1.05 21.91 9.17
CA GLY A 85 1.06 22.83 8.03
C GLY A 85 1.84 22.33 6.83
N ALA A 86 1.77 21.01 6.57
CA ALA A 86 2.44 20.40 5.43
C ALA A 86 1.82 20.90 4.11
N ASP A 87 2.67 21.09 3.09
CA ASP A 87 2.26 21.21 1.69
C ASP A 87 2.24 19.84 1.01
N TRP A 88 3.24 19.01 1.36
CA TRP A 88 3.40 17.64 0.85
C TRP A 88 3.69 16.66 1.98
N VAL A 89 3.21 15.44 1.80
CA VAL A 89 3.40 14.32 2.72
C VAL A 89 4.03 13.15 1.96
N ILE A 90 5.10 12.60 2.51
CA ILE A 90 5.70 11.33 2.07
C ILE A 90 5.40 10.27 3.12
N HIS A 91 4.89 9.12 2.68
CA HIS A 91 4.76 7.95 3.53
C HIS A 91 5.95 7.02 3.32
N ASN A 92 6.66 6.67 4.39
CA ASN A 92 7.92 5.93 4.33
C ASN A 92 7.94 4.73 5.29
N ASP A 93 8.73 3.71 4.96
CA ASP A 93 9.19 2.69 5.91
C ASP A 93 10.66 2.98 6.27
N ALA A 94 11.15 2.52 7.43
CA ALA A 94 12.48 2.88 7.93
C ALA A 94 13.64 2.41 7.02
N ASP A 95 13.42 1.36 6.26
CA ASP A 95 14.37 0.74 5.33
C ASP A 95 14.26 1.26 3.88
N GLU A 96 13.53 2.39 3.67
CA GLU A 96 13.32 3.01 2.36
C GLU A 96 13.91 4.42 2.32
N PHE A 97 14.69 4.73 1.29
CA PHE A 97 15.37 6.01 1.07
C PHE A 97 14.85 6.66 -0.21
N TRP A 98 14.12 7.76 -0.06
CA TRP A 98 13.58 8.54 -1.19
C TRP A 98 14.67 9.36 -1.85
N TRP A 99 14.94 9.07 -3.11
CA TRP A 99 16.00 9.68 -3.91
C TRP A 99 15.41 10.59 -4.98
N PRO A 100 15.64 11.90 -4.94
CA PRO A 100 15.35 12.79 -6.07
C PRO A 100 16.36 12.52 -7.18
N LEU A 101 15.94 12.54 -8.46
CA LEU A 101 16.91 12.36 -9.56
C LEU A 101 17.91 13.51 -9.63
N VAL A 102 17.52 14.71 -9.18
CA VAL A 102 18.38 15.88 -9.08
C VAL A 102 17.88 16.82 -7.97
N GLY A 103 18.78 17.52 -7.30
CA GLY A 103 18.43 18.49 -6.26
C GLY A 103 18.00 17.86 -4.95
N THR A 104 16.93 18.38 -4.36
CA THR A 104 16.30 17.90 -3.12
C THR A 104 14.94 17.29 -3.40
N LEU A 105 14.33 16.64 -2.40
CA LEU A 105 12.95 16.18 -2.49
C LEU A 105 11.97 17.33 -2.71
N LYS A 106 12.25 18.50 -2.14
CA LYS A 106 11.44 19.71 -2.38
C LYS A 106 11.55 20.19 -3.82
N ASP A 107 12.75 20.17 -4.41
CA ASP A 107 12.94 20.55 -5.81
C ASP A 107 12.20 19.62 -6.76
N ALA A 108 12.11 18.33 -6.42
CA ALA A 108 11.35 17.36 -7.19
C ALA A 108 9.82 17.56 -7.07
N LEU A 109 9.32 17.98 -5.91
CA LEU A 109 7.88 18.12 -5.66
C LEU A 109 7.33 19.52 -5.99
N ALA A 110 8.15 20.58 -5.88
CA ALA A 110 7.71 21.96 -6.07
C ALA A 110 7.11 22.27 -7.46
N PRO A 111 7.64 21.71 -8.59
CA PRO A 111 7.12 22.03 -9.91
C PRO A 111 5.80 21.30 -10.24
N ILE A 112 5.27 20.48 -9.36
CA ILE A 112 4.05 19.72 -9.61
C ILE A 112 2.85 20.66 -9.65
N PRO A 113 2.09 20.74 -10.77
CA PRO A 113 0.93 21.61 -10.88
C PRO A 113 -0.19 21.23 -9.90
N GLU A 114 -0.96 22.23 -9.45
CA GLU A 114 -2.05 22.11 -8.48
C GLU A 114 -3.06 20.96 -8.72
N PRO A 115 -3.51 20.70 -9.96
CA PRO A 115 -4.50 19.64 -10.19
C PRO A 115 -4.02 18.23 -9.84
N PHE A 116 -2.72 18.07 -9.55
CA PHE A 116 -2.14 16.77 -9.22
C PHE A 116 -1.95 16.64 -7.73
N GLY A 117 -2.71 15.76 -7.12
CA GLY A 117 -2.71 15.55 -5.67
C GLY A 117 -1.69 14.54 -5.18
N ALA A 118 -1.17 13.68 -6.06
CA ALA A 118 -0.25 12.62 -5.67
C ALA A 118 0.78 12.29 -6.76
N VAL A 119 1.91 11.76 -6.35
CA VAL A 119 2.97 11.21 -7.22
C VAL A 119 3.39 9.84 -6.71
N VAL A 120 3.83 8.99 -7.63
CA VAL A 120 4.30 7.64 -7.33
C VAL A 120 5.77 7.54 -7.60
N ALA A 121 6.52 6.99 -6.65
CA ALA A 121 7.93 6.68 -6.80
C ALA A 121 8.14 5.17 -6.90
N PRO A 122 8.85 4.67 -7.94
CA PRO A 122 9.22 3.28 -8.05
C PRO A 122 10.23 2.91 -6.97
N ARG A 123 10.13 1.70 -6.44
CA ARG A 123 11.00 1.17 -5.41
C ARG A 123 11.96 0.15 -6.02
N THR A 124 13.24 0.31 -5.74
CA THR A 124 14.31 -0.59 -6.19
C THR A 124 14.92 -1.30 -4.99
N GLU A 125 15.01 -2.61 -5.09
CA GLU A 125 15.52 -3.47 -4.02
C GLU A 125 17.05 -3.51 -4.05
N PHE A 126 17.70 -3.20 -2.94
CA PHE A 126 19.11 -3.48 -2.74
C PHE A 126 19.30 -4.91 -2.27
N VAL A 127 20.30 -5.56 -2.84
CA VAL A 127 20.63 -6.98 -2.63
C VAL A 127 22.12 -7.11 -2.36
N GLY A 128 22.53 -8.23 -1.79
CA GLY A 128 23.94 -8.51 -1.59
C GLY A 128 24.22 -9.33 -0.34
N ARG A 129 25.40 -9.16 0.21
CA ARG A 129 25.82 -9.73 1.48
C ARG A 129 25.60 -8.71 2.60
N PRO A 130 24.52 -8.85 3.36
CA PRO A 130 24.17 -7.85 4.36
C PRO A 130 25.03 -7.93 5.63
N ASP A 131 25.71 -9.04 5.89
CA ASP A 131 26.60 -9.21 7.04
C ASP A 131 28.03 -8.83 6.71
N GLY A 132 28.75 -8.30 7.69
CA GLY A 132 30.12 -7.88 7.56
C GLY A 132 30.42 -6.57 8.28
N PRO A 133 31.66 -6.07 8.21
CA PRO A 133 32.04 -4.78 8.79
C PRO A 133 31.45 -3.61 8.00
N GLY A 134 31.34 -2.44 8.65
CA GLY A 134 30.78 -1.22 8.08
C GLY A 134 29.27 -1.09 8.20
N SER A 135 28.72 0.01 7.70
CA SER A 135 27.28 0.28 7.69
C SER A 135 26.54 -0.58 6.66
N PHE A 136 25.23 -0.68 6.80
CA PHE A 136 24.42 -1.38 5.78
C PHE A 136 24.60 -0.75 4.38
N ALA A 137 24.75 0.57 4.30
CA ALA A 137 24.91 1.29 3.05
C ALA A 137 26.24 0.96 2.34
N GLU A 138 27.33 0.72 3.12
CA GLU A 138 28.62 0.32 2.56
C GLU A 138 28.62 -1.14 2.09
N ARG A 139 27.86 -2.01 2.74
CA ARG A 139 27.76 -3.43 2.37
C ARG A 139 26.82 -3.68 1.20
N LEU A 140 25.72 -2.94 1.12
CA LEU A 140 24.67 -3.13 0.13
C LEU A 140 24.78 -2.06 -0.96
N VAL A 141 25.71 -2.27 -1.88
CA VAL A 141 25.99 -1.35 -3.01
C VAL A 141 25.60 -1.94 -4.37
N VAL A 142 24.72 -2.94 -4.35
CA VAL A 142 24.17 -3.58 -5.55
C VAL A 142 22.66 -3.60 -5.45
N ARG A 143 21.98 -3.23 -6.51
CA ARG A 143 20.52 -3.25 -6.59
C ARG A 143 20.02 -4.03 -7.79
N GLU A 144 18.77 -4.43 -7.73
CA GLU A 144 18.08 -4.91 -8.91
C GLU A 144 18.04 -3.81 -10.00
N ALA A 145 18.29 -4.18 -11.26
CA ALA A 145 18.19 -3.26 -12.38
C ALA A 145 16.75 -2.78 -12.63
N ARG A 146 15.78 -3.57 -12.16
CA ARG A 146 14.35 -3.29 -12.33
C ARG A 146 13.70 -2.95 -11.00
N SER A 147 12.84 -1.94 -11.00
CA SER A 147 12.09 -1.58 -9.80
C SER A 147 11.08 -2.66 -9.41
N SER A 148 10.83 -2.75 -8.12
CA SER A 148 9.74 -3.50 -7.54
C SER A 148 8.39 -2.97 -8.05
N LEU A 149 7.41 -3.86 -8.14
CA LEU A 149 6.06 -3.50 -8.54
C LEU A 149 5.19 -3.02 -7.35
N GLN A 150 5.83 -2.62 -6.25
CA GLN A 150 5.20 -2.04 -5.06
C GLN A 150 5.76 -0.62 -4.84
N PRO A 151 5.25 0.39 -5.55
CA PRO A 151 5.70 1.76 -5.40
C PRO A 151 5.23 2.35 -4.07
N LYS A 152 5.77 3.52 -3.72
CA LYS A 152 5.23 4.39 -2.66
C LYS A 152 4.65 5.67 -3.24
N VAL A 153 3.87 6.36 -2.42
CA VAL A 153 3.17 7.58 -2.83
C VAL A 153 3.60 8.75 -1.94
N ALA A 154 3.92 9.88 -2.59
CA ALA A 154 3.89 11.20 -1.96
C ALA A 154 2.63 11.94 -2.41
N HIS A 155 2.01 12.72 -1.53
CA HIS A 155 0.78 13.42 -1.85
C HIS A 155 0.74 14.83 -1.25
N ARG A 156 -0.07 15.72 -1.84
CA ARG A 156 -0.37 17.02 -1.24
C ARG A 156 -1.05 16.81 0.10
N ALA A 157 -0.72 17.64 1.06
CA ALA A 157 -1.34 17.56 2.37
C ALA A 157 -2.85 17.82 2.28
N ASP A 158 -3.64 16.89 2.78
CA ASP A 158 -5.10 16.96 2.77
C ASP A 158 -5.66 16.41 4.08
N PRO A 159 -6.51 17.17 4.80
CA PRO A 159 -7.14 16.71 6.04
C PRO A 159 -8.09 15.52 5.84
N ASP A 160 -8.54 15.28 4.62
CA ASP A 160 -9.47 14.19 4.27
C ASP A 160 -8.78 13.01 3.60
N VAL A 161 -7.43 12.99 3.56
CA VAL A 161 -6.67 11.89 2.96
C VAL A 161 -7.01 10.55 3.60
N VAL A 162 -7.08 9.52 2.77
CA VAL A 162 -7.19 8.11 3.16
C VAL A 162 -6.10 7.32 2.48
N VAL A 163 -5.27 6.66 3.26
CA VAL A 163 -4.26 5.73 2.75
C VAL A 163 -4.92 4.36 2.58
N LEU A 164 -4.91 3.84 1.35
CA LEU A 164 -5.68 2.64 1.00
C LEU A 164 -4.95 1.34 1.35
N HIS A 165 -3.63 1.40 1.50
CA HIS A 165 -2.79 0.24 1.76
C HIS A 165 -1.87 0.44 2.96
N ARG A 166 -1.66 -0.62 3.75
CA ARG A 166 -0.74 -0.64 4.89
C ARG A 166 0.71 -0.26 4.56
N GLY A 167 1.13 -0.39 3.30
CA GLY A 167 2.44 0.02 2.79
C GLY A 167 2.40 1.38 2.10
N ALA A 168 1.29 2.15 2.21
CA ALA A 168 1.11 3.45 1.58
C ALA A 168 1.41 3.45 0.06
N HIS A 169 0.91 2.41 -0.63
CA HIS A 169 1.10 2.27 -2.08
C HIS A 169 0.07 3.06 -2.89
N ASP A 170 -0.99 3.54 -2.24
CA ASP A 170 -2.08 4.28 -2.86
C ASP A 170 -2.82 5.15 -1.84
N VAL A 171 -3.33 6.29 -2.29
CA VAL A 171 -4.05 7.27 -1.47
C VAL A 171 -5.28 7.77 -2.20
N ALA A 172 -6.30 8.18 -1.44
CA ALA A 172 -7.50 8.83 -1.92
C ALA A 172 -7.81 10.07 -1.07
N SER A 173 -8.63 10.99 -1.59
CA SER A 173 -9.18 12.11 -0.85
C SER A 173 -10.67 12.24 -1.15
N SER A 174 -11.46 12.59 -0.12
CA SER A 174 -12.90 12.82 -0.25
C SER A 174 -13.28 14.26 -0.66
N ARG A 175 -12.31 15.18 -0.69
CA ARG A 175 -12.56 16.62 -0.87
C ARG A 175 -12.94 17.03 -2.27
N SER A 176 -12.49 16.31 -3.27
CA SER A 176 -12.90 16.55 -4.64
C SER A 176 -13.73 15.35 -5.06
N GLY A 177 -14.96 15.54 -5.49
CA GLY A 177 -15.68 14.53 -6.27
C GLY A 177 -14.88 14.10 -7.52
N ASP A 178 -13.73 14.71 -7.76
CA ASP A 178 -12.69 14.30 -8.68
C ASP A 178 -11.63 13.50 -7.90
N LEU A 179 -11.42 12.24 -8.27
CA LEU A 179 -10.24 11.48 -7.90
C LEU A 179 -8.99 12.33 -8.10
N TRP A 180 -8.09 12.36 -7.12
CA TRP A 180 -6.82 13.08 -7.24
C TRP A 180 -6.17 12.75 -8.58
N ARG A 181 -6.02 13.78 -9.41
CA ARG A 181 -5.32 13.62 -10.68
C ARG A 181 -3.84 13.40 -10.36
N ALA A 182 -3.35 12.25 -10.73
CA ALA A 182 -1.96 11.93 -10.57
C ALA A 182 -1.12 12.44 -11.75
N LEU A 183 0.09 12.90 -11.49
CA LEU A 183 0.98 13.53 -12.46
C LEU A 183 1.70 12.51 -13.33
N ARG A 184 1.83 12.81 -14.62
CA ARG A 184 2.70 12.09 -15.57
C ARG A 184 4.07 12.75 -15.66
N PRO A 185 5.17 11.99 -15.91
CA PRO A 185 6.48 12.61 -16.16
C PRO A 185 6.42 13.56 -17.36
N PRO A 186 7.18 14.67 -17.35
CA PRO A 186 7.24 15.55 -18.48
C PRO A 186 7.94 14.83 -19.65
N GLY A 187 7.29 14.75 -20.83
CA GLY A 187 8.02 14.39 -22.04
C GLY A 187 7.48 13.30 -22.94
N ARG A 188 6.25 13.07 -23.03
CA ARG A 188 5.47 12.54 -24.15
C ARG A 188 4.13 12.02 -23.62
N ALA A 189 3.07 12.67 -24.06
CA ALA A 189 1.71 12.27 -23.73
C ALA A 189 1.41 10.88 -24.30
N VAL A 190 1.57 9.84 -23.52
CA VAL A 190 0.85 8.60 -23.77
C VAL A 190 -0.47 8.73 -23.05
N HIS A 191 -1.41 9.38 -23.72
CA HIS A 191 -2.80 9.37 -23.31
C HIS A 191 -3.35 7.95 -23.44
N ARG A 192 -3.48 7.26 -22.35
CA ARG A 192 -4.50 6.23 -22.18
C ARG A 192 -5.06 6.33 -20.78
N SER A 193 -6.04 7.21 -20.61
CA SER A 193 -7.06 6.96 -19.62
C SER A 193 -7.83 5.73 -20.07
N VAL A 194 -7.78 4.66 -19.30
CA VAL A 194 -8.71 3.55 -19.51
C VAL A 194 -10.00 4.01 -18.86
N ARG A 195 -10.98 4.39 -19.69
CA ARG A 195 -12.35 4.62 -19.27
C ARG A 195 -12.96 3.24 -19.03
N VAL A 196 -13.27 2.89 -17.80
CA VAL A 196 -14.12 1.75 -17.49
C VAL A 196 -15.52 2.32 -17.32
N GLU A 197 -16.32 2.19 -18.36
CA GLU A 197 -17.76 2.46 -18.30
C GLU A 197 -18.39 1.30 -17.52
N VAL A 198 -18.95 1.58 -16.38
CA VAL A 198 -19.83 0.67 -15.65
C VAL A 198 -21.24 1.16 -15.93
N GLU A 199 -21.96 0.45 -16.78
CA GLU A 199 -23.41 0.64 -16.90
C GLU A 199 -24.04 0.27 -15.56
N SER A 200 -24.44 1.26 -14.79
CA SER A 200 -25.35 1.09 -13.67
C SER A 200 -26.74 1.57 -14.11
N ASP A 201 -27.77 0.90 -13.67
CA ASP A 201 -29.19 1.18 -13.95
C ASP A 201 -29.66 2.56 -13.42
N GLY A 202 -28.90 3.60 -13.62
CA GLY A 202 -29.23 4.92 -13.09
C GLY A 202 -28.29 6.07 -13.41
N GLY A 203 -27.34 5.93 -14.27
CA GLY A 203 -26.45 7.03 -14.66
C GLY A 203 -25.02 6.58 -14.95
N ASP A 204 -24.46 7.14 -16.01
CA ASP A 204 -23.04 6.98 -16.34
C ASP A 204 -22.15 7.48 -15.19
N GLU A 205 -21.73 6.62 -14.28
CA GLU A 205 -20.62 6.89 -13.40
C GLU A 205 -19.32 6.51 -14.12
N ASP A 206 -18.66 7.52 -14.67
CA ASP A 206 -17.31 7.40 -15.22
C ASP A 206 -16.33 7.02 -14.10
N ILE A 207 -16.04 5.74 -13.91
CA ILE A 207 -14.93 5.30 -13.06
C ILE A 207 -13.63 5.60 -13.81
N ARG A 208 -13.07 6.77 -13.58
CA ARG A 208 -11.72 7.10 -14.05
C ARG A 208 -10.70 6.43 -13.16
N LEU A 209 -10.10 5.32 -13.62
CA LEU A 209 -8.86 4.83 -13.06
C LEU A 209 -7.76 5.86 -13.36
N VAL A 210 -7.47 6.71 -12.39
CA VAL A 210 -6.41 7.70 -12.50
C VAL A 210 -5.11 7.01 -12.11
N TRP A 211 -4.26 6.79 -13.10
CA TRP A 211 -2.92 6.26 -12.91
C TRP A 211 -2.03 7.33 -12.29
N ALA A 212 -1.44 7.01 -11.15
CA ALA A 212 -0.40 7.85 -10.58
C ALA A 212 0.84 7.80 -11.47
N PRO A 213 1.32 8.91 -12.03
CA PRO A 213 2.54 8.93 -12.83
C PRO A 213 3.75 8.74 -11.93
N VAL A 214 4.81 8.26 -12.51
CA VAL A 214 6.13 8.27 -11.91
C VAL A 214 6.72 9.66 -12.12
N TRP A 215 7.12 10.28 -11.04
CA TRP A 215 7.84 11.55 -11.04
C TRP A 215 9.34 11.28 -10.91
N PRO A 216 10.24 12.25 -11.14
CA PRO A 216 11.69 12.06 -11.01
C PRO A 216 12.12 11.82 -9.56
N LEU A 217 11.57 10.78 -8.99
CA LEU A 217 11.82 10.24 -7.66
C LEU A 217 12.00 8.73 -7.77
N ARG A 218 12.91 8.20 -6.99
CA ARG A 218 13.13 6.76 -6.84
C ARG A 218 13.19 6.42 -5.34
N ILE A 219 12.91 5.19 -4.99
CA ILE A 219 13.09 4.72 -3.63
C ILE A 219 14.10 3.58 -3.65
N PHE A 220 15.11 3.70 -2.81
CA PHE A 220 16.08 2.65 -2.54
C PHE A 220 15.66 1.91 -1.28
N HIS A 221 15.45 0.61 -1.38
CA HIS A 221 14.92 -0.22 -0.31
C HIS A 221 15.95 -1.26 0.12
N PHE A 222 16.21 -1.32 1.41
CA PHE A 222 17.19 -2.20 2.06
C PHE A 222 16.49 -3.20 2.97
N PRO A 223 15.80 -4.22 2.42
CA PRO A 223 14.89 -5.08 3.17
C PRO A 223 15.59 -6.07 4.12
N VAL A 224 16.84 -6.41 3.82
CA VAL A 224 17.66 -7.36 4.59
C VAL A 224 19.03 -6.72 4.81
N ARG A 225 19.31 -6.29 6.05
CA ARG A 225 20.51 -5.51 6.38
C ARG A 225 21.50 -6.30 7.25
N SER A 226 21.01 -7.34 7.94
CA SER A 226 21.84 -8.31 8.69
C SER A 226 21.02 -9.55 9.02
N PHE A 227 21.68 -10.63 9.43
CA PHE A 227 20.99 -11.82 9.95
C PHE A 227 20.21 -11.50 11.23
N GLU A 228 20.77 -10.69 12.11
CA GLU A 228 20.12 -10.30 13.36
C GLU A 228 18.83 -9.52 13.11
N GLN A 229 18.85 -8.54 12.20
CA GLN A 229 17.65 -7.80 11.78
C GLN A 229 16.61 -8.73 11.15
N PHE A 230 17.04 -9.66 10.28
CA PHE A 230 16.14 -10.64 9.66
C PHE A 230 15.50 -11.57 10.70
N ARG A 231 16.27 -12.06 11.67
CA ARG A 231 15.80 -12.89 12.78
C ARG A 231 14.76 -12.14 13.62
N ARG A 232 15.07 -10.92 14.08
CA ARG A 232 14.17 -10.06 14.86
C ARG A 232 12.86 -9.79 14.12
N ARG A 233 12.94 -9.40 12.86
CA ARG A 233 11.77 -9.17 12.01
C ARG A 233 10.91 -10.43 11.81
N THR A 234 11.53 -11.59 11.78
CA THR A 234 10.85 -12.88 11.73
C THR A 234 10.09 -13.16 13.02
N GLU A 235 10.72 -12.99 14.16
CA GLU A 235 10.10 -13.17 15.49
C GLU A 235 8.85 -12.28 15.66
N ILE A 236 8.98 -11.00 15.35
CA ILE A 236 7.84 -10.05 15.35
C ILE A 236 6.72 -10.53 14.42
N SER A 237 7.09 -10.99 13.21
CA SER A 237 6.12 -11.47 12.23
C SER A 237 5.37 -12.71 12.71
N LEU A 238 6.03 -13.60 13.46
CA LEU A 238 5.43 -14.80 14.01
C LEU A 238 4.53 -14.51 15.21
N GLN A 239 4.89 -13.53 16.06
CA GLN A 239 4.11 -13.11 17.22
C GLN A 239 2.80 -12.40 16.78
N HIS A 240 2.88 -11.52 15.79
CA HIS A 240 1.78 -10.62 15.39
C HIS A 240 1.21 -10.92 13.99
N GLY A 241 1.51 -12.07 13.42
CA GLY A 241 1.34 -12.43 12.02
C GLY A 241 -0.06 -12.32 11.43
N GLY A 242 -0.29 -11.28 10.64
CA GLY A 242 -1.51 -11.06 9.85
C GLY A 242 -1.65 -11.91 8.57
N PHE A 243 -0.76 -12.88 8.32
CA PHE A 243 -0.79 -13.79 7.17
C PHE A 243 -0.58 -15.25 7.55
N ARG A 244 -1.17 -15.69 8.66
CA ARG A 244 -1.00 -17.04 9.20
C ARG A 244 -1.26 -18.15 8.18
N ASP A 245 -2.08 -17.89 7.17
CA ASP A 245 -2.47 -18.88 6.16
C ASP A 245 -1.66 -18.80 4.85
N SER A 246 -0.75 -17.83 4.70
CA SER A 246 0.10 -17.77 3.50
C SER A 246 1.18 -18.85 3.52
N GLY A 247 1.48 -19.41 2.32
CA GLY A 247 2.57 -20.39 2.18
C GLY A 247 3.92 -19.86 2.63
N ARG A 248 4.19 -18.56 2.38
CA ARG A 248 5.40 -17.87 2.84
C ARG A 248 5.50 -17.82 4.38
N PHE A 249 4.39 -17.53 5.05
CA PHE A 249 4.37 -17.47 6.52
C PHE A 249 4.55 -18.86 7.15
N ARG A 250 3.90 -19.91 6.58
CA ARG A 250 4.09 -21.28 7.03
C ARG A 250 5.54 -21.75 6.86
N ARG A 251 6.19 -21.35 5.74
CA ARG A 251 7.60 -21.65 5.50
C ARG A 251 8.50 -20.96 6.52
N LEU A 252 8.30 -19.64 6.74
CA LEU A 252 9.04 -18.85 7.70
C LEU A 252 8.93 -19.43 9.13
N ARG A 253 7.72 -19.79 9.55
CA ARG A 253 7.46 -20.41 10.84
C ARG A 253 8.21 -21.73 10.99
N ARG A 254 8.14 -22.62 9.98
CA ARG A 254 8.81 -23.90 10.01
C ARG A 254 10.34 -23.75 10.18
N HIS A 255 10.96 -22.87 9.40
CA HIS A 255 12.40 -22.64 9.52
C HIS A 255 12.78 -22.07 10.89
N TYR A 256 11.94 -21.20 11.46
CA TYR A 256 12.15 -20.67 12.80
C TYR A 256 12.03 -21.76 13.89
N GLU A 257 10.97 -22.57 13.85
CA GLU A 257 10.72 -23.67 14.80
C GLU A 257 11.78 -24.77 14.71
N ASP A 258 12.34 -25.01 13.53
CA ASP A 258 13.38 -26.01 13.26
C ASP A 258 14.81 -25.48 13.50
N ASP A 259 14.97 -24.23 13.98
CA ASP A 259 16.26 -23.51 14.15
C ASP A 259 17.11 -23.46 12.87
N ARG A 260 16.45 -23.22 11.72
CA ARG A 260 17.03 -23.23 10.35
C ARG A 260 16.78 -21.89 9.64
N LEU A 261 16.72 -20.80 10.38
CA LEU A 261 16.53 -19.46 9.77
C LEU A 261 17.70 -19.03 8.90
N ASP A 262 18.90 -19.51 9.19
CA ASP A 262 20.12 -19.28 8.42
C ASP A 262 20.01 -19.78 6.98
N GLU A 263 19.36 -20.93 6.79
CA GLU A 263 19.10 -21.46 5.44
C GLU A 263 18.16 -20.52 4.65
N LEU A 264 17.06 -20.08 5.27
CA LEU A 264 16.13 -19.15 4.66
C LEU A 264 16.76 -17.78 4.39
N TYR A 265 17.62 -17.33 5.31
CA TYR A 265 18.37 -16.10 5.14
C TYR A 265 19.35 -16.20 3.95
N SER A 266 20.07 -17.32 3.85
CA SER A 266 20.99 -17.57 2.75
C SER A 266 20.29 -17.59 1.38
N GLU A 267 19.02 -18.01 1.32
CA GLU A 267 18.21 -17.93 0.09
C GLU A 267 17.77 -16.49 -0.27
N LEU A 268 17.66 -15.61 0.73
CA LEU A 268 17.26 -14.21 0.53
C LEU A 268 18.45 -13.27 0.31
N THR A 269 19.66 -13.76 0.58
CA THR A 269 20.91 -13.04 0.36
C THR A 269 21.61 -13.55 -0.89
N TRP A 270 22.44 -12.71 -1.48
CA TRP A 270 23.09 -13.02 -2.75
C TRP A 270 24.57 -13.36 -2.50
N GLY A 271 25.01 -14.50 -2.96
CA GLY A 271 26.42 -14.87 -2.96
C GLY A 271 27.22 -14.12 -4.04
N ASP A 272 28.55 -14.10 -3.91
CA ASP A 272 29.44 -13.36 -4.83
C ASP A 272 29.26 -13.78 -6.28
N GLU A 273 29.08 -15.08 -6.55
CA GLU A 273 28.87 -15.60 -7.89
C GLU A 273 27.54 -15.11 -8.48
N GLN A 274 26.48 -15.13 -7.71
CA GLN A 274 25.17 -14.62 -8.15
C GLN A 274 25.21 -13.10 -8.41
N ILE A 275 25.91 -12.35 -7.56
CA ILE A 275 26.12 -10.90 -7.77
C ILE A 275 26.93 -10.65 -9.04
N ALA A 276 28.03 -11.39 -9.24
CA ALA A 276 28.87 -11.27 -10.42
C ALA A 276 28.12 -11.63 -11.72
N ASP A 277 27.28 -12.65 -11.68
CA ASP A 277 26.45 -13.06 -12.80
C ASP A 277 25.38 -11.99 -13.10
N GLY A 278 24.66 -11.50 -12.09
CA GLY A 278 23.65 -10.48 -12.26
C GLY A 278 24.21 -9.13 -12.75
N LEU A 279 25.42 -8.76 -12.34
CA LEU A 279 26.13 -7.59 -12.88
C LEU A 279 26.55 -7.80 -14.33
N ARG A 280 26.92 -9.02 -14.72
CA ARG A 280 27.34 -9.36 -16.08
C ARG A 280 26.16 -9.41 -17.06
N ASP A 281 25.03 -9.96 -16.63
CA ASP A 281 23.83 -10.08 -17.48
C ASP A 281 22.91 -8.86 -17.40
N GLY A 282 23.23 -7.88 -16.57
CA GLY A 282 22.50 -6.62 -16.42
C GLY A 282 21.20 -6.77 -15.62
N THR A 283 20.97 -7.86 -14.91
CA THR A 283 19.86 -7.99 -13.96
C THR A 283 20.13 -7.25 -12.65
N LEU A 284 21.39 -7.03 -12.34
CA LEU A 284 21.86 -6.22 -11.22
C LEU A 284 22.68 -5.01 -11.71
N VAL A 285 22.69 -3.97 -10.91
CA VAL A 285 23.47 -2.74 -11.15
C VAL A 285 24.19 -2.36 -9.86
N ARG A 286 25.47 -1.98 -9.99
CA ARG A 286 26.19 -1.36 -8.87
C ARG A 286 25.66 0.04 -8.64
N ASP A 287 25.33 0.35 -7.39
CA ASP A 287 24.77 1.63 -6.99
C ASP A 287 25.22 1.97 -5.56
N ASP A 288 26.20 2.82 -5.45
CA ASP A 288 26.82 3.25 -4.20
C ASP A 288 26.36 4.65 -3.72
N ARG A 289 25.34 5.21 -4.37
CA ARG A 289 24.84 6.57 -4.09
C ARG A 289 24.45 6.81 -2.63
N ILE A 290 23.82 5.83 -1.97
CA ILE A 290 23.48 5.94 -0.54
C ILE A 290 24.74 5.87 0.31
N ALA A 291 25.69 4.97 0.02
CA ALA A 291 26.96 4.87 0.71
C ALA A 291 27.79 6.17 0.62
N GLU A 292 27.74 6.84 -0.53
CA GLU A 292 28.46 8.11 -0.75
C GLU A 292 27.75 9.32 -0.13
N LEU A 293 26.43 9.36 -0.17
CA LEU A 293 25.67 10.53 0.31
C LEU A 293 25.47 10.54 1.83
N LEU A 294 25.20 9.38 2.41
CA LEU A 294 24.83 9.26 3.83
C LEU A 294 25.91 9.82 4.78
N PRO A 295 27.22 9.59 4.59
CA PRO A 295 28.26 10.21 5.42
C PRO A 295 28.34 11.75 5.28
N ARG A 296 27.86 12.31 4.16
CA ARG A 296 27.81 13.75 3.89
C ARG A 296 26.58 14.44 4.48
N CYS A 297 25.60 13.68 4.96
CA CYS A 297 24.43 14.24 5.59
C CYS A 297 24.84 14.91 6.93
N PRO A 298 24.48 16.19 7.13
CA PRO A 298 24.84 16.89 8.36
C PRO A 298 24.11 16.28 9.57
N ASP A 299 24.62 16.61 10.76
CA ASP A 299 23.92 16.32 12.01
C ASP A 299 22.50 16.92 11.95
N PRO A 300 21.44 16.12 12.11
CA PRO A 300 20.06 16.59 11.96
C PRO A 300 19.66 17.61 13.02
N PHE A 301 20.34 17.65 14.17
CA PHE A 301 20.02 18.50 15.29
C PHE A 301 20.59 19.92 15.14
N THR A 302 21.61 20.10 14.32
CA THR A 302 22.27 21.40 14.08
C THR A 302 22.09 21.92 12.67
N GLY A 303 21.74 21.06 11.72
CA GLY A 303 21.60 21.38 10.30
C GLY A 303 20.19 21.87 9.91
N GLN A 304 20.14 22.68 8.86
CA GLN A 304 18.88 23.05 8.22
C GLN A 304 18.42 21.96 7.25
N PRO A 305 17.08 21.79 7.03
CA PRO A 305 16.57 20.88 6.02
C PRO A 305 17.09 21.27 4.61
N GLY A 306 17.46 20.27 3.81
CA GLY A 306 17.94 20.52 2.42
C GLY A 306 19.38 20.96 2.30
N GLY A 307 20.22 20.66 3.30
CA GLY A 307 21.66 20.98 3.29
C GLY A 307 22.48 20.18 2.29
N VAL A 308 21.91 19.13 1.69
CA VAL A 308 22.54 18.28 0.68
C VAL A 308 21.65 18.25 -0.57
N ARG A 309 22.31 18.26 -1.74
CA ARG A 309 21.63 18.20 -3.04
C ARG A 309 22.23 17.06 -3.85
N VAL A 310 21.38 16.34 -4.56
CA VAL A 310 21.80 15.34 -5.53
C VAL A 310 22.24 16.07 -6.80
N GLU A 311 23.46 15.82 -7.22
CA GLU A 311 24.05 16.33 -8.46
C GLU A 311 24.30 15.15 -9.39
N VAL A 312 23.86 15.26 -10.63
CA VAL A 312 23.98 14.20 -11.64
C VAL A 312 24.39 14.84 -12.95
N ALA A 313 25.31 14.22 -13.67
CA ALA A 313 25.67 14.65 -15.03
C ALA A 313 24.42 14.53 -15.94
N GLU A 314 24.31 15.43 -16.93
CA GLU A 314 23.13 15.49 -17.81
C GLU A 314 22.86 14.17 -18.54
N SER A 315 23.91 13.51 -19.02
CA SER A 315 23.85 12.20 -19.68
C SER A 315 23.31 11.10 -18.76
N ASP A 316 23.67 11.15 -17.48
CA ASP A 316 23.21 10.20 -16.47
C ASP A 316 21.76 10.49 -16.06
N LEU A 317 21.40 11.78 -16.01
CA LEU A 317 20.02 12.19 -15.73
C LEU A 317 19.04 11.73 -16.83
N GLU A 318 19.43 11.79 -18.09
CA GLU A 318 18.61 11.26 -19.20
C GLU A 318 18.42 9.75 -19.08
N ARG A 319 19.48 9.02 -18.75
CA ARG A 319 19.41 7.57 -18.53
C ARG A 319 18.50 7.25 -17.35
N GLU A 320 18.67 7.91 -16.21
CA GLU A 320 17.83 7.71 -15.02
C GLU A 320 16.34 8.03 -15.29
N ARG A 321 16.06 9.08 -16.06
CA ARG A 321 14.68 9.41 -16.47
C ARG A 321 14.09 8.31 -17.34
N ALA A 322 14.86 7.78 -18.30
CA ALA A 322 14.39 6.70 -19.17
C ALA A 322 14.11 5.41 -18.36
N GLU A 323 14.94 5.08 -17.37
CA GLU A 323 14.72 3.96 -16.47
C GLU A 323 13.43 4.15 -15.64
N VAL A 324 13.23 5.34 -15.06
CA VAL A 324 12.03 5.68 -14.29
C VAL A 324 10.78 5.62 -15.17
N GLU A 325 10.84 6.11 -16.42
CA GLU A 325 9.72 6.01 -17.36
C GLU A 325 9.38 4.57 -17.74
N LEU A 326 10.39 3.74 -17.96
CA LEU A 326 10.20 2.31 -18.25
C LEU A 326 9.58 1.58 -17.07
N ASP A 327 10.03 1.84 -15.86
CA ASP A 327 9.47 1.29 -14.63
C ASP A 327 8.03 1.75 -14.42
N ALA A 328 7.72 3.01 -14.75
CA ALA A 328 6.36 3.54 -14.75
C ALA A 328 5.43 2.76 -15.69
N MET A 329 5.87 2.53 -16.92
CA MET A 329 5.09 1.77 -17.90
C MET A 329 4.82 0.34 -17.42
N ARG A 330 5.78 -0.28 -16.77
CA ARG A 330 5.61 -1.63 -16.19
C ARG A 330 4.62 -1.64 -15.03
N LEU A 331 4.70 -0.67 -14.13
CA LEU A 331 3.74 -0.48 -13.06
C LEU A 331 2.31 -0.30 -13.59
N VAL A 332 2.15 0.59 -14.58
CA VAL A 332 0.86 0.84 -15.25
C VAL A 332 0.30 -0.46 -15.83
N THR A 333 1.09 -1.17 -16.61
CA THR A 333 0.66 -2.41 -17.27
C THR A 333 0.21 -3.48 -16.26
N ARG A 334 0.96 -3.62 -15.17
CA ARG A 334 0.60 -4.59 -14.11
C ARG A 334 -0.66 -4.20 -13.37
N THR A 335 -0.81 -2.93 -13.01
CA THR A 335 -1.98 -2.46 -12.27
C THR A 335 -3.24 -2.60 -13.11
N GLN A 336 -3.16 -2.35 -14.44
CA GLN A 336 -4.26 -2.65 -15.37
C GLN A 336 -4.66 -4.12 -15.31
N ARG A 337 -3.70 -5.01 -15.42
CA ARG A 337 -3.95 -6.46 -15.34
C ARG A 337 -4.55 -6.89 -14.01
N PHE A 338 -4.10 -6.29 -12.91
CA PHE A 338 -4.60 -6.58 -11.55
C PHE A 338 -6.01 -6.02 -11.33
N SER A 339 -6.31 -4.83 -11.87
CA SER A 339 -7.63 -4.22 -11.80
C SER A 339 -8.65 -5.00 -12.62
N MET A 340 -8.28 -5.48 -13.81
CA MET A 340 -9.15 -6.35 -14.62
C MET A 340 -9.47 -7.67 -13.89
N LEU A 341 -8.46 -8.33 -13.31
CA LEU A 341 -8.66 -9.55 -12.51
C LEU A 341 -9.56 -9.32 -11.29
N ARG A 342 -9.44 -8.19 -10.61
CA ARG A 342 -10.32 -7.84 -9.48
C ARG A 342 -11.74 -7.52 -9.91
N LEU A 343 -11.92 -6.88 -11.05
CA LEU A 343 -13.24 -6.63 -11.63
C LEU A 343 -13.94 -7.93 -12.01
N ASP A 344 -13.23 -8.87 -12.62
CA ASP A 344 -13.77 -10.18 -12.95
C ASP A 344 -14.16 -10.96 -11.68
N GLN A 345 -13.31 -10.98 -10.65
CA GLN A 345 -13.63 -11.60 -9.35
C GLN A 345 -14.79 -10.90 -8.63
N ALA A 346 -14.91 -9.57 -8.75
CA ALA A 346 -16.02 -8.82 -8.19
C ALA A 346 -17.33 -9.11 -8.93
N ARG A 347 -17.28 -9.27 -10.26
CA ARG A 347 -18.43 -9.70 -11.06
C ARG A 347 -18.89 -11.10 -10.69
N GLU A 348 -17.99 -12.07 -10.64
CA GLU A 348 -18.32 -13.44 -10.20
C GLU A 348 -18.99 -13.44 -8.81
N ARG A 349 -18.47 -12.63 -7.89
CA ARG A 349 -19.03 -12.54 -6.54
C ARG A 349 -20.39 -11.84 -6.49
N LEU A 350 -20.64 -10.87 -7.38
CA LEU A 350 -21.95 -10.22 -7.58
C LEU A 350 -22.96 -11.22 -8.14
N ASP A 351 -22.58 -12.02 -9.11
CA ASP A 351 -23.41 -13.06 -9.71
C ASP A 351 -23.79 -14.14 -8.70
N GLU A 352 -22.82 -14.57 -7.87
CA GLU A 352 -23.10 -15.49 -6.74
C GLU A 352 -24.09 -14.88 -5.72
N LEU A 353 -23.95 -13.57 -5.41
CA LEU A 353 -24.86 -12.87 -4.50
C LEU A 353 -26.26 -12.70 -5.09
N HIS A 354 -26.36 -12.40 -6.40
CA HIS A 354 -27.63 -12.35 -7.10
C HIS A 354 -28.32 -13.71 -7.11
N ALA A 355 -27.62 -14.78 -7.43
CA ALA A 355 -28.16 -16.13 -7.37
C ALA A 355 -28.64 -16.53 -5.97
N LYS A 356 -27.88 -16.17 -4.91
CA LYS A 356 -28.30 -16.37 -3.51
C LYS A 356 -29.53 -15.54 -3.15
N ASN A 357 -29.61 -14.30 -3.61
CA ASN A 357 -30.74 -13.43 -3.35
C ASN A 357 -32.02 -13.97 -4.03
N ASP A 358 -31.93 -14.42 -5.27
CA ASP A 358 -33.04 -15.02 -5.99
C ASP A 358 -33.50 -16.32 -5.33
N HIS A 359 -32.57 -17.15 -4.87
CA HIS A 359 -32.90 -18.34 -4.10
C HIS A 359 -33.63 -18.02 -2.78
N LEU A 360 -33.19 -16.97 -2.08
CA LEU A 360 -33.86 -16.50 -0.85
C LEU A 360 -35.25 -15.91 -1.14
N ARG A 361 -35.40 -15.15 -2.22
CA ARG A 361 -36.71 -14.63 -2.69
C ARG A 361 -37.70 -15.77 -3.01
N LEU A 362 -37.22 -16.79 -3.73
CA LEU A 362 -38.02 -17.97 -4.02
C LEU A 362 -38.43 -18.74 -2.73
N LYS A 363 -37.51 -18.91 -1.78
CA LYS A 363 -37.81 -19.48 -0.46
C LYS A 363 -38.83 -18.65 0.30
N LEU A 364 -38.70 -17.34 0.34
CA LEU A 364 -39.57 -16.41 1.01
C LEU A 364 -40.99 -16.49 0.41
N ASN A 365 -41.10 -16.43 -0.92
CA ASN A 365 -42.36 -16.52 -1.63
C ASN A 365 -43.07 -17.88 -1.38
N ARG A 366 -42.31 -18.99 -1.39
CA ARG A 366 -42.88 -20.32 -1.04
C ARG A 366 -43.34 -20.36 0.41
N THR A 367 -42.66 -19.73 1.34
CA THR A 367 -42.99 -19.70 2.74
C THR A 367 -44.22 -18.81 3.02
N LEU A 368 -44.26 -17.62 2.37
CA LEU A 368 -45.41 -16.69 2.42
C LEU A 368 -46.65 -17.31 1.78
N GLY A 369 -46.49 -17.94 0.61
CA GLY A 369 -47.59 -18.65 -0.05
C GLY A 369 -48.17 -19.77 0.80
N ARG A 370 -47.30 -20.57 1.45
CA ARG A 370 -47.77 -21.63 2.40
C ARG A 370 -48.46 -21.06 3.65
N ARG A 371 -47.98 -19.91 4.17
CA ARG A 371 -48.64 -19.24 5.33
C ARG A 371 -49.97 -18.63 4.94
N LEU A 372 -50.06 -18.00 3.76
CA LEU A 372 -51.31 -17.48 3.21
C LEU A 372 -52.33 -18.59 2.96
N LEU A 373 -51.92 -19.70 2.35
CA LEU A 373 -52.77 -20.85 2.14
C LEU A 373 -53.28 -21.47 3.46
N LYS A 374 -52.40 -21.55 4.47
CA LYS A 374 -52.83 -21.98 5.85
C LYS A 374 -53.80 -21.00 6.48
N ALA A 375 -53.59 -19.68 6.32
CA ALA A 375 -54.47 -18.66 6.85
C ALA A 375 -55.84 -18.69 6.15
N VAL A 376 -55.88 -18.83 4.83
CA VAL A 376 -57.11 -18.97 4.06
C VAL A 376 -57.85 -20.25 4.41
N ARG A 377 -57.16 -21.38 4.58
CA ARG A 377 -57.78 -22.62 5.05
C ARG A 377 -58.38 -22.49 6.47
N ARG A 378 -57.68 -21.80 7.38
CA ARG A 378 -58.21 -21.53 8.74
C ARG A 378 -59.39 -20.59 8.72
N LEU A 379 -59.41 -19.58 7.86
CA LEU A 379 -60.58 -18.69 7.71
C LEU A 379 -61.76 -19.42 7.09
N ARG A 380 -61.54 -20.28 6.09
CA ARG A 380 -62.59 -21.13 5.49
C ARG A 380 -63.16 -22.16 6.49
N SER A 381 -62.30 -22.76 7.34
CA SER A 381 -62.77 -23.69 8.37
C SER A 381 -63.52 -22.97 9.47
N ARG A 382 -63.17 -21.75 9.87
CA ARG A 382 -63.93 -20.93 10.81
C ARG A 382 -65.29 -20.54 10.23
N ARG A 383 -65.33 -20.09 8.96
CA ARG A 383 -66.58 -19.74 8.28
C ARG A 383 -67.54 -20.95 8.14
N ARG A 384 -67.02 -22.15 7.88
CA ARG A 384 -67.82 -23.40 7.89
C ARG A 384 -68.25 -23.82 9.27
N ALA A 385 -67.53 -23.47 10.31
CA ALA A 385 -67.95 -23.72 11.70
C ALA A 385 -69.05 -22.72 12.14
N ASP A 386 -69.02 -21.49 11.65
CA ASP A 386 -70.03 -20.45 11.90
C ASP A 386 -71.23 -20.59 10.98
N GLU A 387 -71.15 -21.28 9.82
CA GLU A 387 -72.23 -21.57 8.88
C GLU A 387 -72.77 -23.02 9.08
N GLY A 388 -72.46 -23.67 10.19
CA GLY A 388 -72.74 -25.06 10.50
C GLY A 388 -74.15 -25.40 10.97
N GLU A 389 -75.17 -24.79 10.36
CA GLU A 389 -76.54 -25.31 10.38
C GLU A 389 -77.27 -24.76 9.15
N LEU A 390 -77.07 -25.37 7.99
CA LEU A 390 -78.06 -25.47 6.91
C LEU A 390 -77.46 -26.13 5.66
N ALA A 391 -77.87 -27.38 5.42
CA ALA A 391 -78.07 -28.08 4.14
C ALA A 391 -76.92 -28.11 3.09
N GLU A 392 -76.50 -29.32 2.75
CA GLU A 392 -75.79 -29.66 1.50
C GLU A 392 -76.61 -29.26 0.26
N PRO A 393 -75.91 -28.96 -0.87
CA PRO A 393 -75.88 -29.95 -1.92
C PRO A 393 -74.48 -30.03 -2.70
N ASP A 394 -74.27 -31.24 -3.13
CA ASP A 394 -73.56 -31.80 -4.27
C ASP A 394 -72.30 -31.19 -4.83
N ALA A 395 -71.35 -32.15 -4.99
CA ALA A 395 -70.11 -32.09 -5.70
C ALA A 395 -70.34 -31.88 -7.20
N ASP A 396 -69.34 -31.25 -7.84
CA ASP A 396 -68.61 -31.62 -9.01
C ASP A 396 -68.10 -30.40 -9.77
N SER A 397 -66.86 -30.58 -10.31
CA SER A 397 -66.24 -29.77 -11.37
C SER A 397 -65.55 -28.46 -11.01
N PHE A 398 -64.28 -28.54 -10.78
CA PHE A 398 -63.35 -27.53 -11.34
C PHE A 398 -61.97 -28.18 -11.60
N GLU A 399 -61.71 -28.39 -12.90
CA GLU A 399 -60.39 -28.70 -13.44
C GLU A 399 -59.45 -27.51 -13.31
N ALA A 400 -58.22 -27.80 -12.96
CA ALA A 400 -57.13 -26.82 -12.91
C ALA A 400 -56.49 -26.69 -14.32
N PRO A 401 -56.10 -25.47 -14.77
CA PRO A 401 -55.31 -25.32 -15.97
C PRO A 401 -53.82 -25.63 -15.71
N ALA A 402 -53.23 -26.27 -16.72
CA ALA A 402 -51.84 -26.64 -16.80
C ALA A 402 -50.90 -25.41 -17.00
N PRO A 403 -49.62 -25.49 -16.63
CA PRO A 403 -48.69 -24.38 -16.86
C PRO A 403 -48.27 -24.35 -18.34
N GLU A 404 -48.29 -23.17 -18.92
CA GLU A 404 -47.61 -22.85 -20.19
C GLU A 404 -46.12 -22.64 -19.95
N GLU A 405 -45.32 -22.96 -20.96
CA GLU A 405 -43.89 -23.07 -21.09
C GLU A 405 -43.07 -21.82 -20.74
#